data_c413a48c6a467b03566b0817202aac1a
#
_entry.id   c413a48c6a467b03566b0817202aac1a
#
_cell.length_a   1.000
_cell.length_b   1.000
_cell.length_c   1.000
_cell.angle_alpha   90.00
_cell.angle_beta   90.00
_cell.angle_gamma   90.00
#
_symmetry.space_group_name_H-M   'P 1'
#
loop_
_entity.id
_entity.type
_entity.pdbx_description
1 polymer ?
#
loop_
_entity_poly.entity_id
_entity_poly.type
_entity_poly.pdbx_seq_one_letter_code
_entity_poly.pdbx_strand_id
1 'polypeptide(L)'
;MEDFRPTKYKLRCVATGRVFEDDGLVLEDRQCNTPSLIRTEYEVKCIDIRSDDSGIYKFCDWLPVRRTLKGSAAPVTYKSEGLAAHLGLDNLYITFSGYFPEKGAEMTTCSFKETEAYSVCGRFDESAGRILVV
;
A
#
# COMPACT_ATOMS: atom_id res chain seq x y z
N MET A 1 21.67 -4.13 7.10
CA MET A 1 20.49 -3.94 6.24
C MET A 1 20.15 -5.31 5.71
N GLU A 2 19.09 -5.93 6.20
CA GLU A 2 18.61 -7.15 5.54
C GLU A 2 18.20 -6.77 4.12
N ASP A 3 18.65 -7.58 3.16
CA ASP A 3 18.32 -7.34 1.75
C ASP A 3 16.80 -7.41 1.58
N PHE A 4 16.21 -6.32 1.13
CA PHE A 4 14.79 -6.29 0.81
C PHE A 4 14.46 -7.39 -0.19
N ARG A 5 13.54 -8.28 0.17
CA ARG A 5 13.06 -9.35 -0.71
C ARG A 5 11.78 -8.88 -1.39
N PRO A 6 11.79 -8.68 -2.72
CA PRO A 6 10.59 -8.32 -3.45
C PRO A 6 9.49 -9.35 -3.29
N THR A 7 8.26 -8.87 -3.20
CA THR A 7 7.08 -9.74 -3.18
C THR A 7 6.92 -10.48 -4.50
N LYS A 8 6.62 -11.76 -4.42
CA LYS A 8 6.31 -12.57 -5.60
C LYS A 8 4.81 -12.53 -5.88
N TYR A 9 4.46 -12.07 -7.06
CA TYR A 9 3.07 -11.95 -7.50
C TYR A 9 2.96 -12.05 -9.02
N LYS A 10 1.73 -12.25 -9.48
CA LYS A 10 1.34 -12.13 -10.89
C LYS A 10 0.13 -11.22 -11.03
N LEU A 11 -0.10 -10.72 -12.22
CA LEU A 11 -1.28 -9.95 -12.56
C LEU A 11 -2.32 -10.85 -13.23
N ARG A 12 -3.59 -10.67 -12.88
CA ARG A 12 -4.71 -11.36 -13.53
C ARG A 12 -5.73 -10.35 -14.06
N CYS A 13 -6.06 -10.48 -15.33
CA CYS A 13 -7.21 -9.79 -15.92
C CYS A 13 -8.51 -10.39 -15.39
N VAL A 14 -9.37 -9.56 -14.82
CA VAL A 14 -10.63 -10.03 -14.21
C VAL A 14 -11.61 -10.56 -15.25
N ALA A 15 -11.67 -9.92 -16.44
CA ALA A 15 -12.61 -10.31 -17.50
C ALA A 15 -12.22 -11.62 -18.19
N THR A 16 -10.94 -11.81 -18.50
CA THR A 16 -10.47 -12.96 -19.29
C THR A 16 -9.89 -14.09 -18.46
N GLY A 17 -9.51 -13.80 -17.19
CA GLY A 17 -8.78 -14.74 -16.35
C GLY A 17 -7.30 -14.90 -16.74
N ARG A 18 -6.82 -14.20 -17.78
CA ARG A 18 -5.43 -14.27 -18.21
C ARG A 18 -4.47 -13.82 -17.12
N VAL A 19 -3.43 -14.61 -16.89
CA VAL A 19 -2.37 -14.32 -15.91
C VAL A 19 -1.10 -13.92 -16.67
N PHE A 20 -0.42 -12.89 -16.19
CA PHE A 20 0.80 -12.37 -16.81
C PHE A 20 1.71 -11.68 -15.78
N GLU A 21 2.95 -11.48 -16.19
CA GLU A 21 3.95 -10.80 -15.35
C GLU A 21 3.74 -9.28 -15.36
N ASP A 22 4.13 -8.63 -14.27
CA ASP A 22 4.12 -7.17 -14.15
C ASP A 22 5.45 -6.58 -14.61
N ASP A 23 5.42 -5.76 -15.65
CA ASP A 23 6.59 -4.99 -16.09
C ASP A 23 6.78 -3.67 -15.32
N GLY A 24 5.92 -3.40 -14.32
CA GLY A 24 5.92 -2.19 -13.52
C GLY A 24 5.11 -1.04 -14.13
N LEU A 25 4.66 -1.16 -15.37
CA LEU A 25 3.94 -0.11 -16.10
C LEU A 25 2.56 -0.57 -16.61
N VAL A 26 2.13 -1.77 -16.22
CA VAL A 26 0.85 -2.32 -16.66
C VAL A 26 -0.29 -1.62 -15.95
N LEU A 27 -1.16 -0.99 -16.72
CA LEU A 27 -2.41 -0.37 -16.24
C LEU A 27 -3.65 -1.15 -16.70
N GLU A 28 -3.52 -1.92 -17.80
CA GLU A 28 -4.59 -2.71 -18.40
C GLU A 28 -4.05 -3.97 -19.08
N ASP A 29 -4.92 -4.94 -19.31
CA ASP A 29 -4.59 -6.09 -20.15
C ASP A 29 -4.76 -5.73 -21.62
N ARG A 30 -3.66 -5.46 -22.32
CA ARG A 30 -3.64 -5.10 -23.75
C ARG A 30 -4.22 -6.17 -24.68
N GLN A 31 -4.42 -7.41 -24.19
CA GLN A 31 -5.03 -8.49 -24.95
C GLN A 31 -6.52 -8.67 -24.63
N CYS A 32 -7.07 -7.85 -23.75
CA CYS A 32 -8.48 -7.84 -23.43
C CYS A 32 -9.20 -6.84 -24.35
N ASN A 33 -10.22 -7.31 -25.09
CA ASN A 33 -10.99 -6.47 -26.03
C ASN A 33 -11.99 -5.52 -25.32
N THR A 34 -12.15 -5.66 -24.02
CA THR A 34 -13.04 -4.81 -23.21
C THR A 34 -12.27 -4.26 -22.01
N PRO A 35 -12.56 -3.04 -21.56
CA PRO A 35 -11.95 -2.51 -20.34
C PRO A 35 -12.15 -3.47 -19.17
N SER A 36 -11.08 -3.81 -18.49
CA SER A 36 -11.13 -4.74 -17.37
C SER A 36 -10.13 -4.36 -16.29
N LEU A 37 -10.52 -4.60 -15.05
CA LEU A 37 -9.62 -4.46 -13.92
C LEU A 37 -8.55 -5.55 -13.95
N ILE A 38 -7.38 -5.19 -13.45
CA ILE A 38 -6.28 -6.10 -13.17
C ILE A 38 -6.20 -6.25 -11.65
N ARG A 39 -6.09 -7.48 -11.18
CA ARG A 39 -5.80 -7.76 -9.77
C ARG A 39 -4.46 -8.45 -9.61
N THR A 40 -3.80 -8.18 -8.50
CA THR A 40 -2.57 -8.85 -8.10
C THR A 40 -2.89 -10.15 -7.40
N GLU A 41 -2.19 -11.22 -7.78
CA GLU A 41 -2.25 -12.54 -7.14
C GLU A 41 -0.90 -12.82 -6.47
N TYR A 42 -0.86 -12.73 -5.16
CA TYR A 42 0.34 -12.97 -4.36
C TYR A 42 0.56 -14.48 -4.12
N GLU A 43 1.83 -14.92 -4.11
CA GLU A 43 2.19 -16.28 -3.70
C GLU A 43 1.90 -16.52 -2.23
N VAL A 44 2.21 -15.53 -1.40
CA VAL A 44 1.98 -15.55 0.06
C VAL A 44 0.49 -15.44 0.35
N LYS A 45 -0.07 -16.43 1.03
CA LYS A 45 -1.51 -16.48 1.39
C LYS A 45 -1.79 -15.96 2.79
N CYS A 46 -0.82 -15.97 3.67
CA CYS A 46 -0.90 -15.39 5.01
C CYS A 46 0.13 -14.28 5.11
N ILE A 47 -0.32 -13.07 5.43
CA ILE A 47 0.56 -11.92 5.60
C ILE A 47 1.36 -12.05 6.89
N ASP A 48 2.66 -11.74 6.82
CA ASP A 48 3.50 -11.49 7.99
C ASP A 48 3.74 -9.97 8.11
N ILE A 49 3.31 -9.41 9.24
CA ILE A 49 3.45 -7.98 9.49
C ILE A 49 4.86 -7.71 9.99
N ARG A 50 5.66 -7.04 9.16
CA ARG A 50 7.06 -6.73 9.44
C ARG A 50 7.15 -5.57 10.44
N SER A 51 7.53 -5.87 11.69
CA SER A 51 7.62 -4.86 12.75
C SER A 51 8.71 -3.82 12.50
N ASP A 52 9.77 -4.20 11.79
CA ASP A 52 10.95 -3.36 11.54
C ASP A 52 10.80 -2.40 10.36
N ASP A 53 9.78 -2.62 9.53
CA ASP A 53 9.44 -1.74 8.42
C ASP A 53 8.52 -0.59 8.88
N SER A 54 8.50 0.49 8.12
CA SER A 54 7.67 1.67 8.40
C SER A 54 6.48 1.79 7.45
N GLY A 55 5.41 2.38 7.95
CA GLY A 55 4.25 2.73 7.16
C GLY A 55 3.60 1.53 6.47
N ILE A 56 3.32 1.68 5.17
CA ILE A 56 2.68 0.63 4.38
C ILE A 56 3.60 -0.58 4.15
N TYR A 57 4.91 -0.40 4.23
CA TYR A 57 5.87 -1.48 3.97
C TYR A 57 5.86 -2.60 5.02
N LYS A 58 5.22 -2.38 6.16
CA LYS A 58 4.90 -3.47 7.10
C LYS A 58 4.10 -4.61 6.45
N PHE A 59 3.41 -4.33 5.37
CA PHE A 59 2.55 -5.25 4.63
C PHE A 59 3.16 -5.69 3.29
N CYS A 60 4.48 -5.68 3.15
CA CYS A 60 5.17 -5.96 1.90
C CYS A 60 4.78 -7.29 1.25
N ASP A 61 4.37 -8.30 2.02
CA ASP A 61 3.95 -9.59 1.47
C ASP A 61 2.74 -9.48 0.52
N TRP A 62 1.96 -8.41 0.66
CA TRP A 62 0.79 -8.13 -0.18
C TRP A 62 0.86 -6.79 -0.89
N LEU A 63 2.07 -6.29 -1.11
CA LEU A 63 2.30 -5.09 -1.92
C LEU A 63 3.10 -5.43 -3.16
N PRO A 64 2.75 -4.89 -4.34
CA PRO A 64 3.48 -5.10 -5.58
C PRO A 64 4.73 -4.21 -5.64
N VAL A 65 5.58 -4.26 -4.61
CA VAL A 65 6.75 -3.39 -4.49
C VAL A 65 8.04 -4.13 -4.78
N ARG A 66 9.00 -3.44 -5.38
CA ARG A 66 10.34 -3.93 -5.70
C ARG A 66 11.41 -3.35 -4.78
N ARG A 67 11.06 -2.29 -4.06
CA ARG A 67 11.94 -1.58 -3.11
C ARG A 67 11.09 -0.86 -2.07
N THR A 68 11.73 -0.47 -0.98
CA THR A 68 11.15 0.42 0.02
C THR A 68 11.73 1.83 -0.12
N LEU A 69 10.94 2.84 0.20
CA LEU A 69 11.31 4.25 0.20
C LEU A 69 11.26 4.76 1.63
N LYS A 70 12.22 5.60 1.98
CA LYS A 70 12.26 6.24 3.31
C LYS A 70 11.09 7.22 3.46
N GLY A 71 10.60 7.38 4.69
CA GLY A 71 9.56 8.35 5.02
C GLY A 71 8.14 7.80 4.94
N SER A 72 7.96 6.53 4.59
CA SER A 72 6.63 5.91 4.65
C SER A 72 6.11 5.92 6.08
N ALA A 73 4.94 6.51 6.29
CA ALA A 73 4.22 6.51 7.55
C ALA A 73 2.90 5.76 7.43
N ALA A 74 2.29 5.46 8.57
CA ALA A 74 0.99 4.82 8.63
C ALA A 74 0.00 5.70 9.41
N PRO A 75 -1.30 5.62 9.11
CA PRO A 75 -2.31 6.21 9.97
C PRO A 75 -2.28 5.55 11.35
N VAL A 76 -2.62 6.31 12.38
CA VAL A 76 -2.76 5.81 13.76
C VAL A 76 -4.22 5.54 14.05
N THR A 77 -4.50 4.33 14.51
CA THR A 77 -5.86 3.94 14.93
C THR A 77 -5.91 3.84 16.44
N TYR A 78 -6.89 4.48 17.05
CA TYR A 78 -7.11 4.46 18.48
C TYR A 78 -8.59 4.38 18.84
N LYS A 79 -8.90 3.82 20.02
CA LYS A 79 -10.23 3.86 20.58
C LYS A 79 -10.48 5.24 21.19
N SER A 80 -11.54 5.92 20.74
CA SER A 80 -11.90 7.26 21.21
C SER A 80 -12.98 7.17 22.29
N GLU A 81 -12.58 7.23 23.55
CA GLU A 81 -13.52 7.14 24.68
C GLU A 81 -14.37 8.41 24.81
N GLY A 82 -13.76 9.60 24.70
CA GLY A 82 -14.48 10.86 24.86
C GLY A 82 -15.54 11.11 23.80
N LEU A 83 -15.20 10.90 22.51
CA LEU A 83 -16.17 11.05 21.45
C LEU A 83 -17.22 9.94 21.45
N ALA A 84 -16.83 8.72 21.79
CA ALA A 84 -17.75 7.61 21.95
C ALA A 84 -18.82 7.91 23.02
N ALA A 85 -18.40 8.38 24.19
CA ALA A 85 -19.32 8.77 25.25
C ALA A 85 -20.27 9.90 24.82
N HIS A 86 -19.74 10.92 24.12
CA HIS A 86 -20.55 12.03 23.61
C HIS A 86 -21.60 11.58 22.60
N LEU A 87 -21.29 10.59 21.77
CA LEU A 87 -22.18 10.03 20.74
C LEU A 87 -23.03 8.85 21.22
N GLY A 88 -22.86 8.40 22.46
CA GLY A 88 -23.56 7.23 23.00
C GLY A 88 -23.14 5.92 22.35
N LEU A 89 -21.88 5.80 21.95
CA LEU A 89 -21.30 4.59 21.33
C LEU A 89 -20.38 3.86 22.29
N ASP A 90 -20.49 2.53 22.35
CA ASP A 90 -19.61 1.70 23.19
C ASP A 90 -18.23 1.48 22.59
N ASN A 91 -18.15 1.41 21.27
CA ASN A 91 -16.93 1.08 20.53
C ASN A 91 -16.75 2.01 19.33
N LEU A 92 -16.03 3.10 19.52
CA LEU A 92 -15.64 4.02 18.45
C LEU A 92 -14.13 3.99 18.27
N TYR A 93 -13.69 3.61 17.08
CA TYR A 93 -12.30 3.68 16.68
C TYR A 93 -12.12 4.76 15.62
N ILE A 94 -11.09 5.58 15.80
CA ILE A 94 -10.72 6.64 14.85
C ILE A 94 -9.39 6.27 14.22
N THR A 95 -9.34 6.29 12.89
CA THR A 95 -8.09 6.18 12.13
C THR A 95 -7.70 7.57 11.65
N PHE A 96 -6.60 8.08 12.17
CA PHE A 96 -6.08 9.42 11.91
C PHE A 96 -4.91 9.36 10.95
N SER A 97 -5.07 9.94 9.76
CA SER A 97 -4.07 10.03 8.70
C SER A 97 -3.45 11.43 8.63
N GLY A 98 -2.98 11.95 9.77
CA GLY A 98 -2.43 13.29 9.87
C GLY A 98 -1.00 13.31 10.41
N TYR A 99 -0.54 14.51 10.74
CA TYR A 99 0.78 14.73 11.31
C TYR A 99 0.63 15.19 12.77
N PHE A 100 0.93 14.30 13.70
CA PHE A 100 0.96 14.55 15.13
C PHE A 100 1.97 13.59 15.79
N PRO A 101 3.29 13.90 15.69
CA PRO A 101 4.37 13.00 16.08
C PRO A 101 4.30 12.54 17.52
N GLU A 102 3.83 13.38 18.45
CA GLU A 102 3.69 13.04 19.87
C GLU A 102 2.69 11.89 20.13
N LYS A 103 1.85 11.60 19.13
CA LYS A 103 0.91 10.47 19.12
C LYS A 103 1.29 9.38 18.12
N GLY A 104 2.49 9.47 17.53
CA GLY A 104 2.99 8.52 16.55
C GLY A 104 2.38 8.67 15.15
N ALA A 105 1.61 9.74 14.89
CA ALA A 105 1.05 10.03 13.57
C ALA A 105 2.01 10.92 12.77
N GLU A 106 2.63 10.38 11.74
CA GLU A 106 3.71 11.01 11.01
C GLU A 106 3.44 11.14 9.50
N MET A 107 2.17 11.08 9.08
CA MET A 107 1.81 11.25 7.68
C MET A 107 1.87 12.73 7.28
N THR A 108 2.87 13.09 6.49
CA THR A 108 3.20 14.49 6.18
C THR A 108 2.19 15.15 5.25
N THR A 109 1.56 14.41 4.37
CA THR A 109 0.51 14.92 3.47
C THR A 109 -0.87 14.95 4.12
N CYS A 110 -1.02 14.39 5.31
CA CYS A 110 -2.30 14.25 6.01
C CYS A 110 -3.38 13.53 5.18
N SER A 111 -2.98 12.64 4.30
CA SER A 111 -3.89 11.91 3.41
C SER A 111 -3.51 10.45 3.25
N PHE A 112 -4.49 9.56 3.16
CA PHE A 112 -4.29 8.15 2.81
C PHE A 112 -3.61 7.94 1.45
N LYS A 113 -3.69 8.90 0.55
CA LYS A 113 -2.98 8.87 -0.73
C LYS A 113 -1.47 8.81 -0.58
N GLU A 114 -0.94 9.25 0.57
CA GLU A 114 0.48 9.09 0.88
C GLU A 114 0.89 7.61 0.87
N THR A 115 0.09 6.73 1.47
CA THR A 115 0.39 5.30 1.48
C THR A 115 0.31 4.68 0.09
N GLU A 116 -0.65 5.12 -0.73
CA GLU A 116 -0.75 4.74 -2.14
C GLU A 116 0.49 5.16 -2.93
N ALA A 117 0.92 6.42 -2.78
CA ALA A 117 2.10 6.94 -3.45
C ALA A 117 3.36 6.12 -3.13
N TYR A 118 3.58 5.73 -1.88
CA TYR A 118 4.70 4.87 -1.49
C TYR A 118 4.60 3.48 -2.13
N SER A 119 3.41 2.89 -2.25
CA SER A 119 3.22 1.62 -2.93
C SER A 119 3.51 1.74 -4.43
N VAL A 120 2.97 2.76 -5.10
CA VAL A 120 3.18 3.00 -6.52
C VAL A 120 4.66 3.28 -6.80
N CYS A 121 5.29 4.20 -6.08
CA CYS A 121 6.71 4.54 -6.26
C CYS A 121 7.64 3.37 -5.91
N GLY A 122 7.28 2.52 -4.95
CA GLY A 122 8.02 1.31 -4.61
C GLY A 122 8.00 0.23 -5.70
N ARG A 123 7.04 0.30 -6.61
CA ARG A 123 6.90 -0.62 -7.75
C ARG A 123 7.86 -0.29 -8.91
N PHE A 124 8.25 0.98 -9.04
CA PHE A 124 9.10 1.43 -10.15
C PHE A 124 10.59 1.29 -9.83
N ASP A 125 11.38 1.06 -10.89
CA ASP A 125 12.83 1.09 -10.82
C ASP A 125 13.35 2.54 -10.94
N GLU A 126 14.33 2.91 -10.10
CA GLU A 126 14.99 4.22 -10.15
C GLU A 126 15.68 4.49 -11.49
N SER A 127 16.18 3.43 -12.14
CA SER A 127 16.87 3.53 -13.43
C SER A 127 15.96 3.95 -14.60
N ALA A 128 14.65 3.96 -14.38
CA ALA A 128 13.69 4.25 -15.45
C ALA A 128 13.77 5.68 -16.02
N GLY A 129 14.46 6.61 -15.33
CA GLY A 129 14.69 7.99 -15.80
C GLY A 129 13.40 8.76 -16.12
N ARG A 130 12.26 8.35 -15.56
CA ARG A 130 10.95 8.92 -15.81
C ARG A 130 10.42 9.66 -14.60
N ILE A 131 9.64 10.71 -14.83
CA ILE A 131 8.89 11.39 -13.77
C ILE A 131 7.56 10.66 -13.62
N LEU A 132 7.28 10.21 -12.39
CA LEU A 132 6.00 9.67 -12.00
C LEU A 132 5.22 10.75 -11.25
N VAL A 133 4.03 11.03 -11.72
CA VAL A 133 3.06 11.88 -11.01
C VAL A 133 1.99 10.96 -10.42
N VAL A 134 1.84 11.04 -9.10
CA VAL A 134 0.90 10.22 -8.32
C VAL A 134 -0.17 11.11 -7.69
#